data_b7fa1b808bfa6ec8795dcc8b369df658
#
_entry.id   b7fa1b808bfa6ec8795dcc8b369df658
#
_cell.length_a   1.000
_cell.length_b   1.000
_cell.length_c   1.000
_cell.angle_alpha   90.00
_cell.angle_beta   90.00
_cell.angle_gamma   90.00
#
_symmetry.space_group_name_H-M   'P 1'
#
loop_
_entity.id
_entity.type
_entity.pdbx_description
1 polymer ?
#
loop_
_entity_poly.entity_id
_entity_poly.type
_entity_poly.pdbx_seq_one_letter_code
_entity_poly.pdbx_strand_id
1 'polypeptide(L)'
;MSEAVRVPLLFALVFALIAGSGVIQGANTALLILNMGLISAIMALGVNLQWGFAGLFNIGVMGFVALGGLAAVLVGMPPTTEAWAAGGLRVLGALAMGAGTIAGAVIAWRRVARGRPRVLAVLAILLVGFSLFRWLFDPAVGAIEAVNPAGTGYLGGLGLPIILAWPVGGLLAAGAAWLIGKTALGLRADYLAIATLGIAEIVIAVMKNEDWLSRGVKNVVGLPRPVPYEVDLQRDPEFVERAAGFGLDPVTASGVWVKLEYAALFAAVLLAILLLAQLALRSPWGRMMRAIRDNEVAAEAMGKDVKARHLQIFVLGSAICGVAGAMMTTLDAQLTPASYQPLRFTFLVWVMVIVGGSGNNWGAVLGGFLIWFLWVQVEPIGLWLVSFVTDNLPPGSLLRERLIESAAHMRLLTMGLLMLLVLRFAPRGLIPER
;
A
#
# COMPACT_ATOMS: atom_id res chain seq x y z
N MET A 1 -12.31 0.80 -33.05
CA MET A 1 -12.65 -0.43 -32.30
C MET A 1 -13.61 -0.03 -31.20
N SER A 2 -14.77 -0.64 -31.09
CA SER A 2 -15.73 -0.32 -30.02
C SER A 2 -15.11 -0.66 -28.65
N GLU A 3 -15.45 0.11 -27.60
CA GLU A 3 -14.94 -0.16 -26.24
C GLU A 3 -15.32 -1.56 -25.73
N ALA A 4 -16.47 -2.07 -26.12
CA ALA A 4 -16.92 -3.41 -25.78
C ALA A 4 -15.93 -4.50 -26.22
N VAL A 5 -15.16 -4.26 -27.27
CA VAL A 5 -14.13 -5.17 -27.77
C VAL A 5 -12.74 -4.78 -27.24
N ARG A 6 -12.48 -3.47 -27.06
CA ARG A 6 -11.18 -2.96 -26.63
C ARG A 6 -10.82 -3.39 -25.20
N VAL A 7 -11.77 -3.27 -24.27
CA VAL A 7 -11.50 -3.59 -22.85
C VAL A 7 -11.17 -5.08 -22.66
N PRO A 8 -12.00 -6.05 -23.11
CA PRO A 8 -11.64 -7.46 -23.01
C PRO A 8 -10.33 -7.81 -23.73
N LEU A 9 -10.06 -7.21 -24.88
CA LEU A 9 -8.84 -7.47 -25.63
C LEU A 9 -7.58 -7.02 -24.86
N LEU A 10 -7.62 -5.82 -24.22
CA LEU A 10 -6.50 -5.34 -23.43
C LEU A 10 -6.24 -6.22 -22.19
N PHE A 11 -7.29 -6.66 -21.51
CA PHE A 11 -7.14 -7.63 -20.41
C PHE A 11 -6.60 -8.97 -20.91
N ALA A 12 -7.12 -9.49 -22.01
CA ALA A 12 -6.63 -10.72 -22.62
C ALA A 12 -5.14 -10.62 -22.99
N LEU A 13 -4.72 -9.48 -23.54
CA LEU A 13 -3.31 -9.21 -23.84
C LEU A 13 -2.44 -9.26 -22.59
N VAL A 14 -2.83 -8.55 -21.51
CA VAL A 14 -2.05 -8.49 -20.27
C VAL A 14 -1.99 -9.88 -19.63
N PHE A 15 -3.10 -10.63 -19.57
CA PHE A 15 -3.08 -12.00 -19.05
C PHE A 15 -2.28 -12.96 -19.93
N ALA A 16 -2.29 -12.78 -21.25
CA ALA A 16 -1.44 -13.55 -22.17
C ALA A 16 0.07 -13.24 -21.93
N LEU A 17 0.43 -11.99 -21.64
CA LEU A 17 1.79 -11.62 -21.28
C LEU A 17 2.22 -12.25 -19.95
N ILE A 18 1.35 -12.25 -18.93
CA ILE A 18 1.60 -12.91 -17.64
C ILE A 18 1.74 -14.43 -17.84
N ALA A 19 0.84 -15.06 -18.61
CA ALA A 19 0.94 -16.49 -18.93
C ALA A 19 2.22 -16.81 -19.73
N GLY A 20 2.60 -15.96 -20.68
CA GLY A 20 3.85 -16.08 -21.44
C GLY A 20 5.09 -16.04 -20.54
N SER A 21 5.08 -15.20 -19.51
CA SER A 21 6.17 -15.22 -18.51
C SER A 21 6.22 -16.55 -17.75
N GLY A 22 5.08 -17.19 -17.55
CA GLY A 22 5.01 -18.53 -16.95
C GLY A 22 5.65 -19.63 -17.80
N VAL A 23 5.53 -19.52 -19.12
CA VAL A 23 6.19 -20.46 -20.05
C VAL A 23 7.70 -20.27 -20.08
N ILE A 24 8.18 -19.01 -20.00
CA ILE A 24 9.59 -18.68 -20.12
C ILE A 24 10.34 -18.81 -18.79
N GLN A 25 9.73 -18.34 -17.69
CA GLN A 25 10.37 -18.19 -16.36
C GLN A 25 9.79 -19.15 -15.32
N GLY A 26 8.77 -19.94 -15.69
CA GLY A 26 8.08 -20.86 -14.80
C GLY A 26 6.80 -20.31 -14.18
N ALA A 27 5.85 -21.24 -13.91
CA ALA A 27 4.52 -20.90 -13.39
C ALA A 27 4.56 -20.11 -12.05
N ASN A 28 5.54 -20.40 -11.21
CA ASN A 28 5.73 -19.69 -9.94
C ASN A 28 5.96 -18.19 -10.11
N THR A 29 6.71 -17.79 -11.15
CA THR A 29 6.97 -16.38 -11.47
C THR A 29 5.71 -15.69 -12.00
N ALA A 30 4.98 -16.36 -12.92
CA ALA A 30 3.72 -15.81 -13.43
C ALA A 30 2.70 -15.57 -12.33
N LEU A 31 2.55 -16.53 -11.41
CA LEU A 31 1.62 -16.41 -10.28
C LEU A 31 2.05 -15.33 -9.28
N LEU A 32 3.34 -15.14 -9.06
CA LEU A 32 3.84 -14.02 -8.24
C LEU A 32 3.48 -12.67 -8.88
N ILE A 33 3.68 -12.54 -10.19
CA ILE A 33 3.29 -11.34 -10.95
C ILE A 33 1.77 -11.13 -10.89
N LEU A 34 0.99 -12.19 -11.01
CA LEU A 34 -0.47 -12.14 -10.91
C LEU A 34 -0.92 -11.66 -9.53
N ASN A 35 -0.39 -12.24 -8.45
CA ASN A 35 -0.76 -11.88 -7.08
C ASN A 35 -0.46 -10.42 -6.76
N MET A 36 0.75 -9.98 -7.08
CA MET A 36 1.13 -8.58 -6.89
C MET A 36 0.40 -7.65 -7.86
N GLY A 37 0.04 -8.10 -9.05
CA GLY A 37 -0.82 -7.39 -9.99
C GLY A 37 -2.23 -7.15 -9.43
N LEU A 38 -2.82 -8.15 -8.75
CA LEU A 38 -4.10 -8.03 -8.04
C LEU A 38 -4.04 -6.98 -6.93
N ILE A 39 -2.99 -7.02 -6.10
CA ILE A 39 -2.77 -6.03 -5.04
C ILE A 39 -2.57 -4.64 -5.63
N SER A 40 -1.76 -4.51 -6.68
CA SER A 40 -1.51 -3.26 -7.39
C SER A 40 -2.78 -2.68 -8.01
N ALA A 41 -3.67 -3.52 -8.54
CA ALA A 41 -4.96 -3.11 -9.05
C ALA A 41 -5.87 -2.53 -7.94
N ILE A 42 -5.81 -3.09 -6.72
CA ILE A 42 -6.52 -2.55 -5.56
C ILE A 42 -5.95 -1.18 -5.17
N MET A 43 -4.61 -1.02 -5.12
CA MET A 43 -3.98 0.28 -4.86
C MET A 43 -4.38 1.31 -5.93
N ALA A 44 -4.34 0.93 -7.20
CA ALA A 44 -4.74 1.78 -8.31
C ALA A 44 -6.22 2.20 -8.23
N LEU A 45 -7.13 1.31 -7.80
CA LEU A 45 -8.53 1.66 -7.54
C LEU A 45 -8.66 2.69 -6.42
N GLY A 46 -7.91 2.55 -5.32
CA GLY A 46 -7.90 3.51 -4.21
C GLY A 46 -7.49 4.92 -4.67
N VAL A 47 -6.40 5.02 -5.44
CA VAL A 47 -5.92 6.29 -6.00
C VAL A 47 -6.87 6.81 -7.08
N ASN A 48 -7.44 5.95 -7.92
CA ASN A 48 -8.41 6.35 -8.93
C ASN A 48 -9.68 6.96 -8.34
N LEU A 49 -10.14 6.47 -7.18
CA LEU A 49 -11.24 7.11 -6.46
C LEU A 49 -10.89 8.54 -6.03
N GLN A 50 -9.69 8.75 -5.49
CA GLN A 50 -9.26 10.07 -5.02
C GLN A 50 -9.00 11.03 -6.19
N TRP A 51 -8.19 10.61 -7.16
CA TRP A 51 -7.79 11.45 -8.28
C TRP A 51 -8.79 11.42 -9.41
N GLY A 52 -9.10 10.24 -9.94
CA GLY A 52 -9.91 10.08 -11.15
C GLY A 52 -11.32 10.61 -10.99
N PHE A 53 -11.94 10.47 -9.81
CA PHE A 53 -13.32 10.88 -9.56
C PHE A 53 -13.49 12.12 -8.70
N ALA A 54 -12.49 12.53 -7.93
CA ALA A 54 -12.58 13.72 -7.07
C ALA A 54 -11.49 14.76 -7.32
N GLY A 55 -10.52 14.49 -8.17
CA GLY A 55 -9.44 15.43 -8.47
C GLY A 55 -8.45 15.66 -7.32
N LEU A 56 -8.47 14.81 -6.26
CA LEU A 56 -7.59 14.96 -5.10
C LEU A 56 -6.19 14.43 -5.39
N PHE A 57 -5.19 15.29 -5.31
CA PHE A 57 -3.81 14.95 -5.58
C PHE A 57 -3.10 14.46 -4.31
N ASN A 58 -3.17 13.15 -4.05
CA ASN A 58 -2.55 12.50 -2.89
C ASN A 58 -1.24 11.81 -3.29
N ILE A 59 -0.09 12.32 -2.81
CA ILE A 59 1.23 11.69 -3.01
C ILE A 59 1.63 10.83 -1.79
N GLY A 60 0.83 10.80 -0.73
CA GLY A 60 1.09 10.02 0.48
C GLY A 60 0.54 8.58 0.46
N VAL A 61 0.28 8.00 -0.71
CA VAL A 61 -0.38 6.69 -0.85
C VAL A 61 0.35 5.60 -0.06
N MET A 62 1.68 5.57 -0.13
CA MET A 62 2.48 4.54 0.54
C MET A 62 2.44 4.60 2.07
N GLY A 63 2.14 5.75 2.67
CA GLY A 63 1.87 5.84 4.11
C GLY A 63 0.63 5.04 4.52
N PHE A 64 -0.43 5.08 3.71
CA PHE A 64 -1.65 4.30 3.97
C PHE A 64 -1.44 2.80 3.71
N VAL A 65 -0.66 2.47 2.68
CA VAL A 65 -0.25 1.08 2.40
C VAL A 65 0.60 0.54 3.56
N ALA A 66 1.53 1.32 4.10
CA ALA A 66 2.36 0.96 5.24
C ALA A 66 1.53 0.71 6.51
N LEU A 67 0.52 1.55 6.79
CA LEU A 67 -0.43 1.32 7.88
C LEU A 67 -1.22 0.02 7.71
N GLY A 68 -1.58 -0.32 6.48
CA GLY A 68 -2.15 -1.63 6.16
C GLY A 68 -1.21 -2.78 6.48
N GLY A 69 0.05 -2.66 6.08
CA GLY A 69 1.10 -3.64 6.42
C GLY A 69 1.31 -3.80 7.93
N LEU A 70 1.30 -2.68 8.67
CA LEU A 70 1.36 -2.70 10.13
C LEU A 70 0.18 -3.46 10.74
N ALA A 71 -1.03 -3.32 10.18
CA ALA A 71 -2.20 -4.05 10.66
C ALA A 71 -2.00 -5.57 10.56
N ALA A 72 -1.29 -6.07 9.55
CA ALA A 72 -0.99 -7.49 9.43
C ALA A 72 -0.17 -8.00 10.62
N VAL A 73 0.76 -7.21 11.12
CA VAL A 73 1.53 -7.52 12.33
C VAL A 73 0.65 -7.44 13.59
N LEU A 74 -0.06 -6.31 13.76
CA LEU A 74 -0.87 -6.06 14.97
C LEU A 74 -2.02 -7.07 15.14
N VAL A 75 -2.56 -7.61 14.06
CA VAL A 75 -3.65 -8.57 14.11
C VAL A 75 -3.14 -10.01 14.11
N GLY A 76 -2.19 -10.33 13.19
CA GLY A 76 -1.83 -11.72 12.91
C GLY A 76 -0.74 -12.29 13.79
N MET A 77 0.26 -11.49 14.21
CA MET A 77 1.34 -12.01 15.06
C MET A 77 0.83 -12.38 16.44
N PRO A 78 1.36 -13.44 17.09
CA PRO A 78 1.04 -13.72 18.48
C PRO A 78 1.57 -12.62 19.41
N PRO A 79 0.90 -12.36 20.54
CA PRO A 79 1.39 -11.42 21.52
C PRO A 79 2.68 -11.95 22.18
N THR A 80 3.68 -11.08 22.33
CA THR A 80 4.92 -11.40 23.04
C THR A 80 4.70 -11.19 24.54
N THR A 81 4.32 -12.26 25.27
CA THR A 81 3.94 -12.20 26.69
C THR A 81 5.01 -11.57 27.58
N GLU A 82 6.28 -11.87 27.32
CA GLU A 82 7.44 -11.30 28.06
C GLU A 82 7.56 -9.79 27.86
N ALA A 83 7.38 -9.30 26.62
CA ALA A 83 7.41 -7.87 26.31
C ALA A 83 6.20 -7.12 26.92
N TRP A 84 5.03 -7.76 26.93
CA TRP A 84 3.85 -7.21 27.60
C TRP A 84 4.06 -7.11 29.10
N ALA A 85 4.66 -8.12 29.74
CA ALA A 85 4.98 -8.10 31.17
C ALA A 85 6.05 -7.05 31.50
N ALA A 86 7.04 -6.85 30.63
CA ALA A 86 8.12 -5.89 30.85
C ALA A 86 7.65 -4.41 30.81
N GLY A 87 6.74 -4.06 29.88
CA GLY A 87 6.38 -2.66 29.70
C GLY A 87 5.05 -2.37 28.99
N GLY A 88 4.34 -3.38 28.49
CA GLY A 88 3.18 -3.18 27.61
C GLY A 88 2.09 -2.29 28.20
N LEU A 89 1.66 -2.54 29.44
CA LEU A 89 0.65 -1.69 30.10
C LEU A 89 1.13 -0.26 30.34
N ARG A 90 2.42 -0.06 30.60
CA ARG A 90 2.98 1.29 30.78
C ARG A 90 3.00 2.06 29.47
N VAL A 91 3.31 1.40 28.33
CA VAL A 91 3.22 2.04 27.00
C VAL A 91 1.78 2.43 26.70
N LEU A 92 0.79 1.57 26.95
CA LEU A 92 -0.62 1.93 26.79
C LEU A 92 -1.02 3.12 27.67
N GLY A 93 -0.56 3.14 28.90
CA GLY A 93 -0.77 4.26 29.83
C GLY A 93 -0.14 5.57 29.32
N ALA A 94 1.08 5.49 28.77
CA ALA A 94 1.76 6.62 28.18
C ALA A 94 1.01 7.14 26.93
N LEU A 95 0.58 6.26 26.04
CA LEU A 95 -0.21 6.64 24.85
C LEU A 95 -1.54 7.29 25.24
N ALA A 96 -2.23 6.76 26.26
CA ALA A 96 -3.45 7.37 26.81
C ALA A 96 -3.18 8.76 27.40
N MET A 97 -2.06 8.94 28.10
CA MET A 97 -1.60 10.24 28.62
C MET A 97 -1.29 11.23 27.49
N GLY A 98 -0.61 10.78 26.44
CA GLY A 98 -0.35 11.59 25.23
C GLY A 98 -1.66 12.05 24.57
N ALA A 99 -2.60 11.13 24.37
CA ALA A 99 -3.93 11.45 23.85
C ALA A 99 -4.68 12.43 24.77
N GLY A 100 -4.61 12.23 26.09
CA GLY A 100 -5.18 13.14 27.09
C GLY A 100 -4.55 14.54 27.05
N THR A 101 -3.24 14.63 26.85
CA THR A 101 -2.52 15.90 26.67
C THR A 101 -3.01 16.67 25.45
N ILE A 102 -3.15 15.99 24.30
CA ILE A 102 -3.70 16.61 23.08
C ILE A 102 -5.15 17.05 23.30
N ALA A 103 -5.98 16.20 23.89
CA ALA A 103 -7.37 16.54 24.20
C ALA A 103 -7.46 17.74 25.16
N GLY A 104 -6.63 17.77 26.22
CA GLY A 104 -6.52 18.87 27.14
C GLY A 104 -6.12 20.18 26.48
N ALA A 105 -5.14 20.13 25.59
CA ALA A 105 -4.70 21.29 24.79
C ALA A 105 -5.83 21.83 23.89
N VAL A 106 -6.57 20.93 23.21
CA VAL A 106 -7.74 21.30 22.38
C VAL A 106 -8.87 21.90 23.23
N ILE A 107 -9.15 21.35 24.41
CA ILE A 107 -10.16 21.88 25.33
C ILE A 107 -9.74 23.27 25.83
N ALA A 108 -8.47 23.43 26.24
CA ALA A 108 -7.93 24.71 26.66
C ALA A 108 -8.02 25.77 25.54
N TRP A 109 -7.69 25.36 24.30
CA TRP A 109 -7.83 26.24 23.14
C TRP A 109 -9.25 26.74 22.91
N ARG A 110 -10.26 25.92 23.19
CA ARG A 110 -11.68 26.26 23.02
C ARG A 110 -12.26 27.05 24.18
N ARG A 111 -11.84 26.76 25.44
CA ARG A 111 -12.48 27.30 26.65
C ARG A 111 -11.74 28.50 27.26
N VAL A 112 -10.43 28.63 27.08
CA VAL A 112 -9.65 29.74 27.63
C VAL A 112 -9.86 31.01 26.79
N ALA A 113 -9.96 32.16 27.44
CA ALA A 113 -10.12 33.47 26.80
C ALA A 113 -9.02 33.72 25.75
N ARG A 114 -9.41 34.35 24.64
CA ARG A 114 -8.47 34.68 23.54
C ARG A 114 -7.36 35.60 24.02
N GLY A 115 -6.13 35.35 23.57
CA GLY A 115 -4.96 36.17 23.89
C GLY A 115 -3.80 35.36 24.50
N ARG A 116 -2.85 36.06 25.15
CA ARG A 116 -1.67 35.45 25.79
C ARG A 116 -2.02 34.30 26.77
N PRO A 117 -3.07 34.37 27.64
CA PRO A 117 -3.36 33.29 28.59
C PRO A 117 -3.71 31.99 27.91
N ARG A 118 -4.41 32.02 26.76
CA ARG A 118 -4.71 30.79 25.96
C ARG A 118 -3.45 30.12 25.47
N VAL A 119 -2.53 30.92 24.85
CA VAL A 119 -1.28 30.39 24.30
C VAL A 119 -0.43 29.81 25.43
N LEU A 120 -0.30 30.50 26.55
CA LEU A 120 0.47 30.04 27.71
C LEU A 120 -0.15 28.75 28.31
N ALA A 121 -1.47 28.68 28.46
CA ALA A 121 -2.13 27.48 28.97
C ALA A 121 -1.90 26.27 28.06
N VAL A 122 -2.04 26.44 26.73
CA VAL A 122 -1.82 25.36 25.77
C VAL A 122 -0.35 24.92 25.77
N LEU A 123 0.61 25.87 25.76
CA LEU A 123 2.03 25.57 25.85
C LEU A 123 2.37 24.83 27.14
N ALA A 124 1.83 25.26 28.29
CA ALA A 124 2.05 24.58 29.57
C ALA A 124 1.51 23.14 29.55
N ILE A 125 0.28 22.94 29.04
CA ILE A 125 -0.31 21.59 28.90
C ILE A 125 0.56 20.72 27.99
N LEU A 126 1.00 21.23 26.85
CA LEU A 126 1.83 20.48 25.92
C LEU A 126 3.21 20.15 26.52
N LEU A 127 3.87 21.09 27.18
CA LEU A 127 5.19 20.88 27.78
C LEU A 127 5.11 19.87 28.94
N VAL A 128 4.18 20.09 29.89
CA VAL A 128 4.01 19.20 31.03
C VAL A 128 3.55 17.81 30.57
N GLY A 129 2.53 17.77 29.73
CA GLY A 129 1.99 16.50 29.21
C GLY A 129 3.02 15.72 28.40
N PHE A 130 3.82 16.39 27.55
CA PHE A 130 4.90 15.75 26.80
C PHE A 130 6.02 15.22 27.73
N SER A 131 6.40 15.99 28.75
CA SER A 131 7.41 15.53 29.73
C SER A 131 6.94 14.31 30.51
N LEU A 132 5.66 14.30 30.94
CA LEU A 132 5.07 13.15 31.64
C LEU A 132 4.92 11.92 30.70
N PHE A 133 4.52 12.16 29.44
CA PHE A 133 4.47 11.13 28.42
C PHE A 133 5.87 10.47 28.25
N ARG A 134 6.91 11.24 28.04
CA ARG A 134 8.28 10.75 27.84
C ARG A 134 8.79 10.01 29.11
N TRP A 135 8.53 10.53 30.28
CA TRP A 135 8.92 9.91 31.54
C TRP A 135 8.30 8.52 31.73
N LEU A 136 7.07 8.30 31.25
CA LEU A 136 6.40 7.00 31.33
C LEU A 136 6.75 6.09 30.14
N PHE A 137 6.87 6.68 28.93
CA PHE A 137 7.04 5.98 27.66
C PHE A 137 8.46 5.43 27.48
N ASP A 138 9.49 6.26 27.66
CA ASP A 138 10.86 5.89 27.33
C ASP A 138 11.38 4.68 28.15
N PRO A 139 11.19 4.61 29.49
CA PRO A 139 11.60 3.43 30.23
C PRO A 139 10.81 2.18 29.88
N ALA A 140 9.54 2.34 29.52
CA ALA A 140 8.68 1.21 29.13
C ALA A 140 9.09 0.63 27.76
N VAL A 141 9.38 1.48 26.80
CA VAL A 141 9.91 1.08 25.50
C VAL A 141 11.25 0.39 25.63
N GLY A 142 12.20 0.97 26.38
CA GLY A 142 13.50 0.37 26.62
C GLY A 142 13.40 -1.02 27.28
N ALA A 143 12.45 -1.20 28.21
CA ALA A 143 12.21 -2.50 28.83
C ALA A 143 11.65 -3.54 27.84
N ILE A 144 10.75 -3.16 26.95
CA ILE A 144 10.19 -4.03 25.90
C ILE A 144 11.29 -4.46 24.92
N GLU A 145 12.07 -3.51 24.42
CA GLU A 145 13.12 -3.75 23.44
C GLU A 145 14.27 -4.59 23.99
N ALA A 146 14.51 -4.53 25.31
CA ALA A 146 15.51 -5.33 26.00
C ALA A 146 15.14 -6.81 26.18
N VAL A 147 13.90 -7.21 26.04
CA VAL A 147 13.41 -8.60 26.24
C VAL A 147 13.99 -9.56 25.22
N ASN A 148 14.54 -9.39 24.26
CA ASN A 148 15.21 -10.17 23.23
C ASN A 148 15.34 -9.29 21.96
N PRO A 149 16.35 -8.43 21.92
CA PRO A 149 16.50 -7.45 20.84
C PRO A 149 16.62 -8.08 19.45
N ALA A 150 17.10 -9.32 19.37
CA ALA A 150 17.26 -10.05 18.11
C ALA A 150 15.97 -10.72 17.61
N GLY A 151 15.08 -11.15 18.52
CA GLY A 151 13.91 -11.97 18.19
C GLY A 151 12.56 -11.31 18.48
N THR A 152 12.32 -10.94 19.75
CA THR A 152 11.00 -10.61 20.28
C THR A 152 10.94 -9.25 21.02
N GLY A 153 11.82 -8.31 20.70
CA GLY A 153 11.87 -6.97 21.32
C GLY A 153 10.73 -6.04 20.87
N TYR A 154 9.50 -6.56 20.75
CA TYR A 154 8.28 -5.81 20.41
C TYR A 154 7.05 -6.47 21.03
N LEU A 155 5.93 -5.76 21.07
CA LEU A 155 4.71 -6.25 21.74
C LEU A 155 4.03 -7.42 21.03
N GLY A 156 4.31 -7.66 19.75
CA GLY A 156 3.57 -8.61 18.94
C GLY A 156 2.19 -8.08 18.51
N GLY A 157 1.29 -8.99 18.22
CA GLY A 157 -0.07 -8.69 17.79
C GLY A 157 -1.13 -9.40 18.66
N LEU A 158 -2.32 -9.57 18.08
CA LEU A 158 -3.46 -10.18 18.77
C LEU A 158 -3.54 -11.71 18.56
N GLY A 159 -2.75 -12.31 17.65
CA GLY A 159 -2.81 -13.73 17.33
C GLY A 159 -4.13 -14.15 16.64
N LEU A 160 -4.79 -13.22 15.97
CA LEU A 160 -6.05 -13.47 15.26
C LEU A 160 -5.79 -13.95 13.82
N PRO A 161 -6.76 -14.60 13.17
CA PRO A 161 -6.65 -14.97 11.77
C PRO A 161 -6.24 -13.79 10.88
N ILE A 162 -5.17 -13.96 10.09
CA ILE A 162 -4.54 -12.88 9.32
C ILE A 162 -5.48 -12.21 8.31
N ILE A 163 -6.52 -12.89 7.83
CA ILE A 163 -7.55 -12.31 6.95
C ILE A 163 -8.23 -11.11 7.60
N LEU A 164 -8.38 -11.09 8.92
CA LEU A 164 -8.92 -9.95 9.66
C LEU A 164 -8.02 -8.70 9.60
N ALA A 165 -6.74 -8.89 9.31
CA ALA A 165 -5.82 -7.76 9.13
C ALA A 165 -6.17 -6.90 7.91
N TRP A 166 -6.81 -7.45 6.89
CA TRP A 166 -7.15 -6.71 5.68
C TRP A 166 -8.19 -5.61 5.94
N PRO A 167 -9.37 -5.91 6.51
CA PRO A 167 -10.30 -4.84 6.90
C PRO A 167 -9.74 -3.93 8.00
N VAL A 168 -8.97 -4.45 8.96
CA VAL A 168 -8.34 -3.63 10.01
C VAL A 168 -7.31 -2.67 9.40
N GLY A 169 -6.52 -3.11 8.42
CA GLY A 169 -5.59 -2.27 7.67
C GLY A 169 -6.30 -1.14 6.93
N GLY A 170 -7.44 -1.45 6.31
CA GLY A 170 -8.33 -0.44 5.74
C GLY A 170 -8.83 0.56 6.77
N LEU A 171 -9.25 0.11 7.95
CA LEU A 171 -9.73 0.98 9.03
C LEU A 171 -8.62 1.85 9.63
N LEU A 172 -7.42 1.33 9.83
CA LEU A 172 -6.26 2.12 10.29
C LEU A 172 -5.91 3.22 9.29
N ALA A 173 -5.83 2.87 8.00
CA ALA A 173 -5.61 3.84 6.94
C ALA A 173 -6.74 4.87 6.84
N ALA A 174 -8.01 4.46 7.01
CA ALA A 174 -9.16 5.34 7.04
C ALA A 174 -9.10 6.32 8.21
N GLY A 175 -8.74 5.84 9.41
CA GLY A 175 -8.58 6.67 10.61
C GLY A 175 -7.49 7.73 10.43
N ALA A 176 -6.32 7.33 9.94
CA ALA A 176 -5.23 8.25 9.61
C ALA A 176 -5.66 9.25 8.53
N ALA A 177 -6.29 8.78 7.45
CA ALA A 177 -6.79 9.64 6.38
C ALA A 177 -7.84 10.64 6.88
N TRP A 178 -8.69 10.25 7.81
CA TRP A 178 -9.68 11.17 8.40
C TRP A 178 -9.01 12.29 9.22
N LEU A 179 -7.99 11.96 10.03
CA LEU A 179 -7.21 12.95 10.78
C LEU A 179 -6.48 13.91 9.84
N ILE A 180 -5.79 13.37 8.85
CA ILE A 180 -5.05 14.11 7.84
C ILE A 180 -5.99 14.98 7.01
N GLY A 181 -7.08 14.39 6.53
CA GLY A 181 -8.05 15.08 5.69
C GLY A 181 -8.70 16.27 6.37
N LYS A 182 -9.01 16.17 7.66
CA LYS A 182 -9.55 17.31 8.43
C LYS A 182 -8.60 18.51 8.51
N THR A 183 -7.31 18.28 8.42
CA THR A 183 -6.29 19.34 8.50
C THR A 183 -5.79 19.79 7.14
N ALA A 184 -5.66 18.87 6.18
CA ALA A 184 -4.99 19.11 4.90
C ALA A 184 -5.94 19.40 3.72
N LEU A 185 -7.20 18.92 3.71
CA LEU A 185 -8.14 19.10 2.59
C LEU A 185 -8.64 20.54 2.35
N GLY A 186 -8.18 21.51 3.14
CA GLY A 186 -8.39 22.94 2.85
C GLY A 186 -7.25 23.58 2.06
N LEU A 187 -6.19 22.83 1.78
CA LEU A 187 -5.02 23.31 1.05
C LEU A 187 -5.27 23.21 -0.47
N ARG A 188 -4.59 24.07 -1.25
CA ARG A 188 -4.53 23.93 -2.69
C ARG A 188 -3.87 22.59 -3.08
N ALA A 189 -4.18 22.07 -4.26
CA ALA A 189 -3.74 20.74 -4.72
C ALA A 189 -2.23 20.48 -4.52
N ASP A 190 -1.37 21.44 -4.86
CA ASP A 190 0.09 21.31 -4.71
C ASP A 190 0.52 21.20 -3.24
N TYR A 191 -0.09 22.01 -2.37
CA TYR A 191 0.19 21.94 -0.92
C TYR A 191 -0.37 20.67 -0.29
N LEU A 192 -1.52 20.18 -0.76
CA LEU A 192 -2.08 18.90 -0.33
C LEU A 192 -1.11 17.76 -0.69
N ALA A 193 -0.55 17.78 -1.89
CA ALA A 193 0.43 16.80 -2.34
C ALA A 193 1.66 16.75 -1.41
N ILE A 194 2.26 17.92 -1.14
CA ILE A 194 3.43 18.02 -0.25
C ILE A 194 3.08 17.58 1.18
N ALA A 195 1.92 18.01 1.69
CA ALA A 195 1.46 17.63 3.02
C ALA A 195 1.25 16.11 3.15
N THR A 196 0.60 15.49 2.17
CA THR A 196 0.36 14.02 2.18
C THR A 196 1.66 13.23 2.06
N LEU A 197 2.62 13.70 1.25
CA LEU A 197 3.95 13.10 1.17
C LEU A 197 4.68 13.19 2.52
N GLY A 198 4.72 14.40 3.13
CA GLY A 198 5.37 14.60 4.42
C GLY A 198 4.77 13.71 5.53
N ILE A 199 3.46 13.53 5.52
CA ILE A 199 2.78 12.66 6.49
C ILE A 199 3.10 11.18 6.21
N ALA A 200 3.16 10.75 4.96
CA ALA A 200 3.58 9.39 4.62
C ALA A 200 5.01 9.10 5.11
N GLU A 201 5.93 10.06 4.94
CA GLU A 201 7.30 9.94 5.48
C GLU A 201 7.29 9.84 7.02
N ILE A 202 6.44 10.61 7.71
CA ILE A 202 6.31 10.53 9.17
C ILE A 202 5.80 9.14 9.59
N VAL A 203 4.76 8.61 8.95
CA VAL A 203 4.23 7.27 9.25
C VAL A 203 5.32 6.22 9.10
N ILE A 204 6.06 6.25 8.00
CA ILE A 204 7.12 5.28 7.73
C ILE A 204 8.32 5.50 8.67
N ALA A 205 8.65 6.74 9.01
CA ALA A 205 9.69 7.04 9.98
C ALA A 205 9.33 6.48 11.38
N VAL A 206 8.07 6.62 11.82
CA VAL A 206 7.59 5.99 13.06
C VAL A 206 7.76 4.48 12.98
N MET A 207 7.31 3.84 11.90
CA MET A 207 7.45 2.38 11.75
C MET A 207 8.91 1.91 11.72
N LYS A 208 9.84 2.73 11.22
CA LYS A 208 11.28 2.39 11.17
C LYS A 208 11.99 2.58 12.51
N ASN A 209 11.54 3.51 13.32
CA ASN A 209 12.25 3.91 14.54
C ASN A 209 11.60 3.39 15.84
N GLU A 210 10.35 2.92 15.78
CA GLU A 210 9.63 2.41 16.94
C GLU A 210 9.70 0.87 16.97
N ASP A 211 10.81 0.34 17.49
CA ASP A 211 11.07 -1.10 17.53
C ASP A 211 10.02 -1.85 18.35
N TRP A 212 9.55 -1.29 19.47
CA TRP A 212 8.51 -1.86 20.32
C TRP A 212 7.19 -2.16 19.60
N LEU A 213 6.90 -1.44 18.51
CA LEU A 213 5.65 -1.56 17.73
C LEU A 213 5.75 -2.61 16.61
N SER A 214 6.83 -2.52 15.80
CA SER A 214 6.97 -3.31 14.57
C SER A 214 8.41 -3.75 14.28
N ARG A 215 9.26 -3.82 15.30
CA ARG A 215 10.70 -4.12 15.21
C ARG A 215 11.49 -3.18 14.30
N GLY A 216 10.91 -2.08 13.87
CA GLY A 216 11.58 -1.05 13.10
C GLY A 216 12.32 -1.59 11.87
N VAL A 217 13.60 -1.25 11.77
CA VAL A 217 14.47 -1.71 10.66
C VAL A 217 14.85 -3.19 10.72
N LYS A 218 14.60 -3.88 11.84
CA LYS A 218 14.89 -5.31 12.00
C LYS A 218 13.86 -6.22 11.34
N ASN A 219 12.77 -5.66 10.84
CA ASN A 219 11.63 -6.32 10.19
C ASN A 219 10.89 -7.32 11.09
N VAL A 220 9.63 -7.55 10.81
CA VAL A 220 8.86 -8.66 11.38
C VAL A 220 8.75 -9.74 10.33
N VAL A 221 9.24 -10.94 10.63
CA VAL A 221 9.21 -12.10 9.73
C VAL A 221 8.34 -13.20 10.32
N GLY A 222 7.88 -14.12 9.45
CA GLY A 222 7.09 -15.27 9.88
C GLY A 222 5.65 -14.92 10.22
N LEU A 223 5.04 -13.96 9.52
CA LEU A 223 3.62 -13.69 9.68
C LEU A 223 2.81 -14.93 9.29
N PRO A 224 1.72 -15.21 10.01
CA PRO A 224 0.82 -16.31 9.68
C PRO A 224 0.24 -16.09 8.27
N ARG A 225 -0.12 -17.18 7.62
CA ARG A 225 -0.68 -17.18 6.26
C ARG A 225 -2.14 -17.62 6.28
N PRO A 226 -3.01 -17.10 5.38
CA PRO A 226 -4.39 -17.55 5.23
C PRO A 226 -4.52 -18.82 4.40
N VAL A 227 -3.40 -19.32 3.88
CA VAL A 227 -3.28 -20.49 3.00
C VAL A 227 -2.32 -21.50 3.62
N PRO A 228 -2.39 -22.78 3.26
CA PRO A 228 -1.47 -23.82 3.77
C PRO A 228 0.00 -23.48 3.49
N TYR A 229 0.89 -24.01 4.31
CA TYR A 229 2.33 -23.92 4.03
C TYR A 229 2.73 -24.97 2.99
N GLU A 230 3.65 -24.62 2.11
CA GLU A 230 4.17 -25.50 1.07
C GLU A 230 4.72 -26.80 1.65
N VAL A 231 5.37 -26.71 2.82
CA VAL A 231 5.95 -27.88 3.52
C VAL A 231 4.87 -28.84 4.01
N ASP A 232 3.71 -28.34 4.43
CA ASP A 232 2.60 -29.18 4.89
C ASP A 232 1.99 -29.95 3.72
N LEU A 233 1.80 -29.26 2.58
CA LEU A 233 1.33 -29.90 1.33
C LEU A 233 2.30 -30.95 0.81
N GLN A 234 3.62 -30.72 0.92
CA GLN A 234 4.66 -31.68 0.51
C GLN A 234 4.69 -32.95 1.38
N ARG A 235 4.17 -32.88 2.60
CA ARG A 235 4.04 -34.03 3.51
C ARG A 235 2.72 -34.77 3.39
N ASP A 236 1.74 -34.18 2.74
CA ASP A 236 0.43 -34.78 2.53
C ASP A 236 0.49 -35.80 1.36
N PRO A 237 0.31 -37.12 1.65
CA PRO A 237 0.39 -38.17 0.61
C PRO A 237 -0.63 -37.96 -0.52
N GLU A 238 -1.83 -37.47 -0.20
CA GLU A 238 -2.87 -37.26 -1.22
C GLU A 238 -2.49 -36.11 -2.17
N PHE A 239 -1.84 -35.05 -1.63
CA PHE A 239 -1.35 -33.96 -2.45
C PHE A 239 -0.20 -34.44 -3.35
N VAL A 240 0.75 -35.19 -2.80
CA VAL A 240 1.88 -35.75 -3.58
C VAL A 240 1.42 -36.65 -4.71
N GLU A 241 0.44 -37.54 -4.45
CA GLU A 241 -0.12 -38.39 -5.49
C GLU A 241 -0.82 -37.59 -6.58
N ARG A 242 -1.61 -36.58 -6.21
CA ARG A 242 -2.26 -35.66 -7.18
C ARG A 242 -1.23 -34.90 -8.02
N ALA A 243 -0.17 -34.39 -7.40
CA ALA A 243 0.90 -33.70 -8.11
C ALA A 243 1.61 -34.61 -9.13
N ALA A 244 1.89 -35.86 -8.74
CA ALA A 244 2.45 -36.87 -9.62
C ALA A 244 1.52 -37.20 -10.81
N GLY A 245 0.21 -37.20 -10.58
CA GLY A 245 -0.79 -37.40 -11.65
C GLY A 245 -0.77 -36.28 -12.72
N PHE A 246 -0.31 -35.07 -12.36
CA PHE A 246 -0.09 -33.96 -13.30
C PHE A 246 1.35 -33.90 -13.84
N GLY A 247 2.22 -34.84 -13.48
CA GLY A 247 3.63 -34.85 -13.89
C GLY A 247 4.49 -33.75 -13.23
N LEU A 248 4.02 -33.21 -12.11
CA LEU A 248 4.71 -32.16 -11.36
C LEU A 248 5.41 -32.75 -10.13
N ASP A 249 6.58 -32.22 -9.82
CA ASP A 249 7.23 -32.54 -8.56
C ASP A 249 6.49 -31.87 -7.39
N PRO A 250 6.45 -32.47 -6.18
CA PRO A 250 5.68 -31.94 -5.04
C PRO A 250 6.10 -30.53 -4.62
N VAL A 251 7.37 -30.13 -4.79
CA VAL A 251 7.88 -28.80 -4.41
C VAL A 251 7.35 -27.73 -5.36
N THR A 252 7.42 -27.98 -6.66
CA THR A 252 6.85 -27.08 -7.68
C THR A 252 5.33 -27.01 -7.55
N ALA A 253 4.66 -28.15 -7.39
CA ALA A 253 3.21 -28.24 -7.27
C ALA A 253 2.69 -27.45 -6.03
N SER A 254 3.32 -27.62 -4.87
CA SER A 254 2.93 -26.91 -3.64
C SER A 254 3.09 -25.39 -3.77
N GLY A 255 4.19 -24.94 -4.37
CA GLY A 255 4.42 -23.51 -4.62
C GLY A 255 3.40 -22.89 -5.59
N VAL A 256 3.01 -23.63 -6.63
CA VAL A 256 1.95 -23.22 -7.58
C VAL A 256 0.59 -23.18 -6.87
N TRP A 257 0.26 -24.22 -6.11
CA TRP A 257 -1.02 -24.33 -5.40
C TRP A 257 -1.23 -23.19 -4.42
N VAL A 258 -0.28 -22.95 -3.54
CA VAL A 258 -0.32 -21.84 -2.55
C VAL A 258 -0.53 -20.49 -3.22
N LYS A 259 0.20 -20.22 -4.32
CA LYS A 259 0.04 -18.95 -5.05
C LYS A 259 -1.30 -18.85 -5.79
N LEU A 260 -1.90 -19.94 -6.22
CA LEU A 260 -3.26 -19.96 -6.77
C LEU A 260 -4.31 -19.66 -5.71
N GLU A 261 -4.17 -20.19 -4.50
CA GLU A 261 -5.06 -19.88 -3.39
C GLU A 261 -4.98 -18.39 -3.01
N TYR A 262 -3.77 -17.82 -2.93
CA TYR A 262 -3.60 -16.37 -2.77
C TYR A 262 -4.27 -15.58 -3.90
N ALA A 263 -4.09 -16.01 -5.16
CA ALA A 263 -4.70 -15.34 -6.31
C ALA A 263 -6.22 -15.36 -6.23
N ALA A 264 -6.82 -16.48 -5.81
CA ALA A 264 -8.26 -16.59 -5.62
C ALA A 264 -8.78 -15.66 -4.52
N LEU A 265 -8.10 -15.61 -3.36
CA LEU A 265 -8.46 -14.72 -2.27
C LEU A 265 -8.33 -13.25 -2.67
N PHE A 266 -7.22 -12.87 -3.31
CA PHE A 266 -6.96 -11.48 -3.74
C PHE A 266 -7.90 -11.06 -4.86
N ALA A 267 -8.23 -11.96 -5.79
CA ALA A 267 -9.22 -11.70 -6.83
C ALA A 267 -10.62 -11.48 -6.22
N ALA A 268 -11.01 -12.25 -5.20
CA ALA A 268 -12.27 -12.05 -4.49
C ALA A 268 -12.36 -10.66 -3.85
N VAL A 269 -11.28 -10.21 -3.19
CA VAL A 269 -11.20 -8.86 -2.60
C VAL A 269 -11.23 -7.78 -3.67
N LEU A 270 -10.46 -7.94 -4.75
CA LEU A 270 -10.46 -6.99 -5.87
C LEU A 270 -11.87 -6.87 -6.49
N LEU A 271 -12.53 -7.99 -6.74
CA LEU A 271 -13.89 -8.00 -7.30
C LEU A 271 -14.91 -7.35 -6.36
N ALA A 272 -14.81 -7.61 -5.05
CA ALA A 272 -15.67 -6.96 -4.06
C ALA A 272 -15.46 -5.44 -4.05
N ILE A 273 -14.21 -4.96 -3.98
CA ILE A 273 -13.89 -3.54 -4.00
C ILE A 273 -14.32 -2.88 -5.32
N LEU A 274 -14.05 -3.54 -6.46
CA LEU A 274 -14.45 -3.05 -7.78
C LEU A 274 -15.98 -2.93 -7.88
N LEU A 275 -16.72 -3.94 -7.42
CA LEU A 275 -18.19 -3.91 -7.41
C LEU A 275 -18.70 -2.77 -6.53
N LEU A 276 -18.20 -2.63 -5.30
CA LEU A 276 -18.59 -1.55 -4.39
C LEU A 276 -18.28 -0.18 -4.98
N ALA A 277 -17.10 0.00 -5.58
CA ALA A 277 -16.71 1.24 -6.25
C ALA A 277 -17.63 1.55 -7.43
N GLN A 278 -17.97 0.54 -8.26
CA GLN A 278 -18.90 0.72 -9.38
C GLN A 278 -20.31 1.13 -8.92
N LEU A 279 -20.81 0.48 -7.88
CA LEU A 279 -22.13 0.82 -7.30
C LEU A 279 -22.12 2.24 -6.71
N ALA A 280 -21.09 2.60 -5.95
CA ALA A 280 -20.95 3.94 -5.38
C ALA A 280 -20.89 5.02 -6.46
N LEU A 281 -20.10 4.81 -7.52
CA LEU A 281 -19.93 5.78 -8.60
C LEU A 281 -21.15 5.92 -9.53
N ARG A 282 -21.99 4.89 -9.61
CA ARG A 282 -23.28 4.95 -10.34
C ARG A 282 -24.38 5.64 -9.53
N SER A 283 -24.21 5.80 -8.23
CA SER A 283 -25.17 6.43 -7.32
C SER A 283 -25.22 7.97 -7.48
N PRO A 284 -26.16 8.67 -6.84
CA PRO A 284 -26.18 10.13 -6.76
C PRO A 284 -24.91 10.72 -6.17
N TRP A 285 -24.26 9.98 -5.23
CA TRP A 285 -23.00 10.37 -4.63
C TRP A 285 -21.87 10.44 -5.66
N GLY A 286 -21.75 9.44 -6.54
CA GLY A 286 -20.71 9.41 -7.58
C GLY A 286 -20.90 10.51 -8.63
N ARG A 287 -22.15 10.84 -9.00
CA ARG A 287 -22.44 11.98 -9.89
C ARG A 287 -22.02 13.31 -9.25
N MET A 288 -22.27 13.47 -7.96
CA MET A 288 -21.86 14.64 -7.21
C MET A 288 -20.32 14.76 -7.13
N MET A 289 -19.59 13.65 -6.93
CA MET A 289 -18.12 13.66 -6.92
C MET A 289 -17.55 14.17 -8.24
N ARG A 290 -18.05 13.67 -9.38
CA ARG A 290 -17.64 14.16 -10.71
C ARG A 290 -17.96 15.63 -10.91
N ALA A 291 -19.15 16.10 -10.50
CA ALA A 291 -19.49 17.50 -10.58
C ALA A 291 -18.54 18.40 -9.76
N ILE A 292 -18.12 17.96 -8.57
CA ILE A 292 -17.14 18.66 -7.76
C ILE A 292 -15.78 18.68 -8.45
N ARG A 293 -15.32 17.53 -8.99
CA ARG A 293 -14.07 17.45 -9.74
C ARG A 293 -14.04 18.40 -10.95
N ASP A 294 -15.14 18.46 -11.70
CA ASP A 294 -15.22 19.24 -12.92
C ASP A 294 -15.29 20.74 -12.63
N ASN A 295 -16.01 21.16 -11.57
CA ASN A 295 -16.02 22.55 -11.13
C ASN A 295 -16.42 22.67 -9.63
N GLU A 296 -15.41 22.77 -8.78
CA GLU A 296 -15.57 22.88 -7.33
C GLU A 296 -16.38 24.13 -6.93
N VAL A 297 -16.09 25.28 -7.55
CA VAL A 297 -16.75 26.57 -7.24
C VAL A 297 -18.23 26.52 -7.60
N ALA A 298 -18.59 25.95 -8.75
CA ALA A 298 -19.98 25.81 -9.16
C ALA A 298 -20.73 24.83 -8.22
N ALA A 299 -20.10 23.73 -7.81
CA ALA A 299 -20.69 22.78 -6.88
C ALA A 299 -20.96 23.43 -5.50
N GLU A 300 -20.02 24.23 -5.00
CA GLU A 300 -20.15 24.98 -3.75
C GLU A 300 -21.28 26.02 -3.84
N ALA A 301 -21.35 26.76 -4.95
CA ALA A 301 -22.43 27.72 -5.21
C ALA A 301 -23.83 27.07 -5.26
N MET A 302 -23.90 25.78 -5.66
CA MET A 302 -25.12 24.96 -5.58
C MET A 302 -25.38 24.36 -4.19
N GLY A 303 -24.68 24.83 -3.16
CA GLY A 303 -24.87 24.43 -1.77
C GLY A 303 -24.32 23.06 -1.40
N LYS A 304 -23.35 22.53 -2.16
CA LYS A 304 -22.68 21.27 -1.82
C LYS A 304 -21.54 21.51 -0.83
N ASP A 305 -21.46 20.71 0.20
CA ASP A 305 -20.31 20.70 1.11
C ASP A 305 -19.15 19.93 0.48
N VAL A 306 -18.35 20.65 -0.31
CA VAL A 306 -17.21 20.11 -1.06
C VAL A 306 -16.18 19.48 -0.13
N LYS A 307 -15.84 20.15 0.97
CA LYS A 307 -14.83 19.65 1.93
C LYS A 307 -15.24 18.32 2.58
N ALA A 308 -16.49 18.19 2.99
CA ALA A 308 -16.98 16.93 3.54
C ALA A 308 -16.97 15.80 2.51
N ARG A 309 -17.24 16.12 1.23
CA ARG A 309 -17.20 15.12 0.17
C ARG A 309 -15.77 14.73 -0.21
N HIS A 310 -14.86 15.67 -0.30
CA HIS A 310 -13.43 15.39 -0.46
C HIS A 310 -12.90 14.52 0.69
N LEU A 311 -13.29 14.80 1.94
CA LEU A 311 -12.91 13.97 3.09
C LEU A 311 -13.41 12.54 2.95
N GLN A 312 -14.67 12.34 2.53
CA GLN A 312 -15.24 11.00 2.34
C GLN A 312 -14.44 10.19 1.32
N ILE A 313 -14.17 10.75 0.15
CA ILE A 313 -13.47 10.01 -0.91
C ILE A 313 -11.99 9.82 -0.59
N PHE A 314 -11.37 10.78 0.10
CA PHE A 314 -10.00 10.66 0.59
C PHE A 314 -9.85 9.50 1.57
N VAL A 315 -10.77 9.40 2.54
CA VAL A 315 -10.82 8.31 3.51
C VAL A 315 -11.07 6.96 2.83
N LEU A 316 -12.03 6.88 1.91
CA LEU A 316 -12.36 5.64 1.19
C LEU A 316 -11.19 5.15 0.33
N GLY A 317 -10.57 6.03 -0.45
CA GLY A 317 -9.42 5.64 -1.28
C GLY A 317 -8.22 5.22 -0.46
N SER A 318 -7.95 5.92 0.66
CA SER A 318 -6.88 5.54 1.60
C SER A 318 -7.17 4.21 2.30
N ALA A 319 -8.43 3.94 2.66
CA ALA A 319 -8.84 2.65 3.22
C ALA A 319 -8.55 1.48 2.26
N ILE A 320 -8.87 1.66 0.98
CA ILE A 320 -8.58 0.65 -0.06
C ILE A 320 -7.06 0.41 -0.18
N CYS A 321 -6.26 1.48 -0.13
CA CYS A 321 -4.79 1.36 -0.12
C CYS A 321 -4.29 0.63 1.13
N GLY A 322 -4.93 0.85 2.30
CA GLY A 322 -4.63 0.11 3.53
C GLY A 322 -4.95 -1.39 3.43
N VAL A 323 -6.08 -1.75 2.82
CA VAL A 323 -6.40 -3.17 2.53
C VAL A 323 -5.30 -3.79 1.66
N ALA A 324 -4.92 -3.12 0.56
CA ALA A 324 -3.86 -3.60 -0.33
C ALA A 324 -2.52 -3.77 0.41
N GLY A 325 -2.18 -2.86 1.33
CA GLY A 325 -0.97 -2.95 2.15
C GLY A 325 -0.96 -4.16 3.08
N ALA A 326 -2.09 -4.46 3.73
CA ALA A 326 -2.23 -5.65 4.55
C ALA A 326 -2.10 -6.94 3.72
N MET A 327 -2.70 -6.98 2.52
CA MET A 327 -2.59 -8.10 1.60
C MET A 327 -1.15 -8.30 1.11
N MET A 328 -0.42 -7.21 0.80
CA MET A 328 0.98 -7.25 0.39
C MET A 328 1.86 -7.87 1.47
N THR A 329 1.74 -7.38 2.72
CA THR A 329 2.48 -7.90 3.87
C THR A 329 2.13 -9.36 4.17
N THR A 330 0.86 -9.77 3.95
CA THR A 330 0.43 -11.16 4.10
C THR A 330 1.05 -12.06 3.03
N LEU A 331 1.16 -11.59 1.77
CA LEU A 331 1.79 -12.33 0.68
C LEU A 331 3.29 -12.52 0.91
N ASP A 332 3.97 -11.44 1.35
CA ASP A 332 5.41 -11.46 1.63
C ASP A 332 5.76 -12.23 2.93
N ALA A 333 4.75 -12.52 3.77
CA ALA A 333 4.87 -13.10 5.11
C ALA A 333 5.86 -12.35 6.01
N GLN A 334 6.10 -11.08 5.71
CA GLN A 334 6.99 -10.20 6.47
C GLN A 334 6.59 -8.74 6.34
N LEU A 335 6.83 -7.96 7.41
CA LEU A 335 6.74 -6.51 7.37
C LEU A 335 8.16 -5.92 7.31
N THR A 336 8.45 -5.19 6.25
CA THR A 336 9.72 -4.50 6.04
C THR A 336 9.46 -3.01 5.87
N PRO A 337 9.53 -2.18 6.95
CA PRO A 337 9.23 -0.75 6.85
C PRO A 337 10.09 0.00 5.83
N ALA A 338 11.33 -0.47 5.58
CA ALA A 338 12.22 0.11 4.59
C ALA A 338 11.76 -0.08 3.13
N SER A 339 10.89 -1.06 2.86
CA SER A 339 10.34 -1.31 1.52
C SER A 339 9.31 -0.27 1.09
N TYR A 340 8.64 0.39 2.05
CA TYR A 340 7.65 1.43 1.75
C TYR A 340 8.34 2.76 1.45
N GLN A 341 8.89 2.90 0.23
CA GLN A 341 9.51 4.16 -0.21
C GLN A 341 8.41 5.09 -0.77
N PRO A 342 8.04 6.19 -0.06
CA PRO A 342 6.87 6.97 -0.40
C PRO A 342 6.89 7.51 -1.82
N LEU A 343 7.98 8.16 -2.20
CA LEU A 343 8.08 8.79 -3.51
C LEU A 343 8.08 7.77 -4.65
N ARG A 344 8.91 6.72 -4.53
CA ARG A 344 9.10 5.74 -5.60
C ARG A 344 7.85 4.92 -5.90
N PHE A 345 7.25 4.32 -4.88
CA PHE A 345 6.11 3.42 -5.08
C PHE A 345 4.79 4.17 -5.20
N THR A 346 4.63 5.33 -4.57
CA THR A 346 3.49 6.21 -4.86
C THR A 346 3.48 6.62 -6.33
N PHE A 347 4.64 7.01 -6.88
CA PHE A 347 4.75 7.33 -8.30
C PHE A 347 4.35 6.13 -9.19
N LEU A 348 4.75 4.92 -8.84
CA LEU A 348 4.38 3.71 -9.57
C LEU A 348 2.85 3.52 -9.60
N VAL A 349 2.15 3.70 -8.47
CA VAL A 349 0.69 3.60 -8.41
C VAL A 349 0.02 4.71 -9.24
N TRP A 350 0.59 5.91 -9.24
CA TRP A 350 0.10 7.00 -10.10
C TRP A 350 0.24 6.65 -11.59
N VAL A 351 1.37 6.08 -12.00
CA VAL A 351 1.58 5.60 -13.37
C VAL A 351 0.53 4.54 -13.74
N MET A 352 0.19 3.62 -12.83
CA MET A 352 -0.88 2.64 -13.03
C MET A 352 -2.22 3.31 -13.40
N VAL A 353 -2.61 4.33 -12.64
CA VAL A 353 -3.88 5.04 -12.85
C VAL A 353 -3.85 5.87 -14.14
N ILE A 354 -2.76 6.59 -14.42
CA ILE A 354 -2.62 7.44 -15.60
C ILE A 354 -2.59 6.59 -16.87
N VAL A 355 -1.78 5.55 -16.90
CA VAL A 355 -1.64 4.65 -18.06
C VAL A 355 -2.92 3.86 -18.29
N GLY A 356 -3.52 3.35 -17.21
CA GLY A 356 -4.78 2.61 -17.30
C GLY A 356 -5.94 3.47 -17.79
N GLY A 357 -6.02 4.69 -17.31
CA GLY A 357 -7.06 5.68 -17.59
C GLY A 357 -7.77 6.16 -16.33
N SER A 358 -7.42 7.38 -15.89
CA SER A 358 -8.02 8.01 -14.71
C SER A 358 -9.53 8.25 -14.92
N GLY A 359 -10.32 8.11 -13.87
CA GLY A 359 -11.78 8.22 -13.93
C GLY A 359 -12.50 6.95 -14.45
N ASN A 360 -11.75 5.90 -14.78
CA ASN A 360 -12.30 4.60 -15.16
C ASN A 360 -11.74 3.48 -14.27
N ASN A 361 -12.61 2.76 -13.53
CA ASN A 361 -12.18 1.69 -12.63
C ASN A 361 -11.55 0.51 -13.38
N TRP A 362 -12.06 0.14 -14.54
CA TRP A 362 -11.46 -0.93 -15.37
C TRP A 362 -10.10 -0.50 -15.92
N GLY A 363 -9.95 0.80 -16.23
CA GLY A 363 -8.67 1.38 -16.59
C GLY A 363 -7.65 1.25 -15.44
N ALA A 364 -8.02 1.66 -14.24
CA ALA A 364 -7.15 1.56 -13.06
C ALA A 364 -6.72 0.11 -12.78
N VAL A 365 -7.65 -0.84 -12.87
CA VAL A 365 -7.35 -2.28 -12.71
C VAL A 365 -6.39 -2.76 -13.80
N LEU A 366 -6.65 -2.46 -15.06
CA LEU A 366 -5.76 -2.81 -16.17
C LEU A 366 -4.36 -2.24 -15.97
N GLY A 367 -4.30 -0.95 -15.60
CA GLY A 367 -3.03 -0.27 -15.33
C GLY A 367 -2.25 -0.92 -14.19
N GLY A 368 -2.92 -1.36 -13.13
CA GLY A 368 -2.33 -2.10 -12.02
C GLY A 368 -1.62 -3.37 -12.49
N PHE A 369 -2.28 -4.20 -13.27
CA PHE A 369 -1.68 -5.41 -13.83
C PHE A 369 -0.56 -5.12 -14.82
N LEU A 370 -0.80 -4.21 -15.78
CA LEU A 370 0.16 -3.90 -16.84
C LEU A 370 1.46 -3.31 -16.29
N ILE A 371 1.34 -2.30 -15.43
CA ILE A 371 2.51 -1.61 -14.90
C ILE A 371 3.29 -2.50 -13.94
N TRP A 372 2.60 -3.32 -13.12
CA TRP A 372 3.29 -4.29 -12.28
C TRP A 372 4.02 -5.35 -13.09
N PHE A 373 3.38 -5.89 -14.14
CA PHE A 373 4.04 -6.79 -15.08
C PHE A 373 5.30 -6.18 -15.67
N LEU A 374 5.21 -4.97 -16.21
CA LEU A 374 6.37 -4.26 -16.77
C LEU A 374 7.45 -4.00 -15.72
N TRP A 375 7.06 -3.60 -14.51
CA TRP A 375 7.98 -3.36 -13.40
C TRP A 375 8.85 -4.59 -13.08
N VAL A 376 8.27 -5.77 -13.14
CA VAL A 376 8.99 -7.04 -12.89
C VAL A 376 9.79 -7.48 -14.11
N GLN A 377 9.25 -7.36 -15.32
CA GLN A 377 9.84 -7.92 -16.52
C GLN A 377 10.89 -7.03 -17.21
N VAL A 378 10.90 -5.74 -16.93
CA VAL A 378 11.85 -4.81 -17.57
C VAL A 378 13.29 -5.14 -17.21
N GLU A 379 13.59 -5.58 -15.99
CA GLU A 379 14.97 -5.91 -15.59
C GLU A 379 15.47 -7.19 -16.28
N PRO A 380 14.77 -8.34 -16.28
CA PRO A 380 15.17 -9.51 -17.06
C PRO A 380 15.31 -9.23 -18.57
N ILE A 381 14.37 -8.47 -19.14
CA ILE A 381 14.45 -8.07 -20.56
C ILE A 381 15.66 -7.17 -20.80
N GLY A 382 15.93 -6.23 -19.90
CA GLY A 382 17.07 -5.34 -19.96
C GLY A 382 18.40 -6.10 -19.90
N LEU A 383 18.50 -7.04 -18.95
CA LEU A 383 19.68 -7.92 -18.86
C LEU A 383 19.87 -8.75 -20.12
N TRP A 384 18.81 -9.31 -20.69
CA TRP A 384 18.85 -10.05 -21.94
C TRP A 384 19.32 -9.17 -23.12
N LEU A 385 18.81 -7.94 -23.24
CA LEU A 385 19.25 -6.99 -24.28
C LEU A 385 20.70 -6.59 -24.09
N VAL A 386 21.12 -6.34 -22.86
CA VAL A 386 22.51 -6.00 -22.53
C VAL A 386 23.42 -7.17 -22.82
N SER A 387 23.05 -8.42 -22.49
CA SER A 387 23.86 -9.61 -22.78
C SER A 387 24.12 -9.76 -24.30
N PHE A 388 23.08 -9.53 -25.12
CA PHE A 388 23.22 -9.58 -26.57
C PHE A 388 24.27 -8.61 -27.12
N VAL A 389 24.42 -7.44 -26.49
CA VAL A 389 25.47 -6.46 -26.86
C VAL A 389 26.83 -6.83 -26.25
N THR A 390 26.82 -7.30 -25.00
CA THR A 390 28.03 -7.53 -24.20
C THR A 390 28.73 -8.87 -24.55
N ASP A 391 28.01 -9.83 -25.14
CA ASP A 391 28.62 -11.11 -25.57
C ASP A 391 29.68 -10.92 -26.62
N ASN A 392 29.63 -9.82 -27.38
CA ASN A 392 30.67 -9.44 -28.38
C ASN A 392 31.79 -8.56 -27.79
N LEU A 393 31.76 -8.24 -26.49
CA LEU A 393 32.78 -7.43 -25.82
C LEU A 393 33.73 -8.30 -25.00
N PRO A 394 35.03 -7.93 -24.93
CA PRO A 394 36.01 -8.68 -24.14
C PRO A 394 35.59 -8.77 -22.67
N PRO A 395 35.76 -9.94 -22.01
CA PRO A 395 35.53 -10.08 -20.57
C PRO A 395 36.43 -9.09 -19.81
N GLY A 396 35.81 -8.37 -18.81
CA GLY A 396 36.51 -7.36 -18.00
C GLY A 396 36.65 -5.99 -18.67
N SER A 397 36.03 -5.75 -19.82
CA SER A 397 35.99 -4.39 -20.38
C SER A 397 35.06 -3.49 -19.53
N LEU A 398 35.53 -2.27 -19.28
CA LEU A 398 34.79 -1.26 -18.48
C LEU A 398 33.40 -0.96 -19.06
N LEU A 399 33.26 -1.09 -20.39
CA LEU A 399 31.97 -0.90 -21.06
C LEU A 399 30.99 -2.03 -20.75
N ARG A 400 31.47 -3.28 -20.70
CA ARG A 400 30.66 -4.45 -20.36
C ARG A 400 30.12 -4.35 -18.95
N GLU A 401 30.98 -4.03 -17.97
CA GLU A 401 30.59 -3.86 -16.57
C GLU A 401 29.55 -2.75 -16.38
N ARG A 402 29.78 -1.57 -16.97
CA ARG A 402 28.84 -0.45 -16.90
C ARG A 402 27.50 -0.75 -17.56
N LEU A 403 27.48 -1.48 -18.67
CA LEU A 403 26.21 -1.87 -19.31
C LEU A 403 25.41 -2.85 -18.44
N ILE A 404 26.07 -3.80 -17.80
CA ILE A 404 25.42 -4.74 -16.87
C ILE A 404 24.86 -4.01 -15.64
N GLU A 405 25.65 -3.11 -15.04
CA GLU A 405 25.21 -2.28 -13.92
C GLU A 405 24.02 -1.38 -14.29
N SER A 406 24.04 -0.81 -15.52
CA SER A 406 22.96 0.06 -15.98
C SER A 406 21.65 -0.67 -16.22
N ALA A 407 21.67 -2.01 -16.44
CA ALA A 407 20.45 -2.79 -16.60
C ALA A 407 19.51 -2.70 -15.38
N ALA A 408 20.06 -2.58 -14.16
CA ALA A 408 19.27 -2.38 -12.95
C ALA A 408 18.47 -1.06 -12.95
N HIS A 409 18.97 -0.04 -13.65
CA HIS A 409 18.31 1.27 -13.76
C HIS A 409 17.25 1.33 -14.87
N MET A 410 17.15 0.31 -15.72
CA MET A 410 16.19 0.28 -16.82
C MET A 410 14.74 0.34 -16.35
N ARG A 411 14.43 -0.10 -15.14
CA ARG A 411 13.07 0.02 -14.56
C ARG A 411 12.59 1.47 -14.53
N LEU A 412 13.39 2.36 -13.97
CA LEU A 412 13.02 3.79 -13.83
C LEU A 412 12.96 4.47 -15.19
N LEU A 413 13.92 4.19 -16.08
CA LEU A 413 13.95 4.72 -17.43
C LEU A 413 12.70 4.28 -18.22
N THR A 414 12.38 2.99 -18.17
CA THR A 414 11.21 2.44 -18.88
C THR A 414 9.90 3.02 -18.35
N MET A 415 9.76 3.19 -17.02
CA MET A 415 8.56 3.82 -16.45
C MET A 415 8.42 5.28 -16.87
N GLY A 416 9.53 6.05 -16.88
CA GLY A 416 9.53 7.42 -17.36
C GLY A 416 9.18 7.52 -18.85
N LEU A 417 9.79 6.67 -19.69
CA LEU A 417 9.53 6.61 -21.11
C LEU A 417 8.07 6.20 -21.41
N LEU A 418 7.57 5.17 -20.71
CA LEU A 418 6.20 4.70 -20.86
C LEU A 418 5.19 5.80 -20.50
N MET A 419 5.42 6.51 -19.39
CA MET A 419 4.58 7.63 -19.01
C MET A 419 4.60 8.74 -20.08
N LEU A 420 5.77 9.06 -20.61
CA LEU A 420 5.92 10.06 -21.67
C LEU A 420 5.19 9.66 -22.95
N LEU A 421 5.31 8.38 -23.37
CA LEU A 421 4.62 7.83 -24.54
C LEU A 421 3.11 7.84 -24.34
N VAL A 422 2.61 7.43 -23.17
CA VAL A 422 1.18 7.42 -22.88
C VAL A 422 0.62 8.85 -22.87
N LEU A 423 1.28 9.79 -22.21
CA LEU A 423 0.85 11.20 -22.22
C LEU A 423 0.86 11.81 -23.63
N ARG A 424 1.78 11.38 -24.49
CA ARG A 424 1.90 11.87 -25.88
C ARG A 424 0.85 11.27 -26.81
N PHE A 425 0.62 9.94 -26.72
CA PHE A 425 -0.19 9.21 -27.72
C PHE A 425 -1.55 8.77 -27.19
N ALA A 426 -1.72 8.61 -25.88
CA ALA A 426 -2.96 8.22 -25.23
C ALA A 426 -3.20 9.04 -23.95
N PRO A 427 -3.34 10.38 -24.03
CA PRO A 427 -3.39 11.26 -22.85
C PRO A 427 -4.57 10.96 -21.91
N ARG A 428 -5.61 10.26 -22.40
CA ARG A 428 -6.74 9.79 -21.59
C ARG A 428 -6.57 8.38 -21.05
N GLY A 429 -5.37 7.80 -21.19
CA GLY A 429 -5.07 6.42 -20.81
C GLY A 429 -5.56 5.36 -21.80
N LEU A 430 -5.30 4.09 -21.46
CA LEU A 430 -5.68 2.94 -22.31
C LEU A 430 -7.19 2.71 -22.33
N ILE A 431 -7.89 2.95 -21.22
CA ILE A 431 -9.35 2.85 -21.10
C ILE A 431 -9.85 4.21 -20.58
N PRO A 432 -10.23 5.15 -21.45
CA PRO A 432 -10.63 6.50 -21.03
C PRO A 432 -11.93 6.51 -20.24
N GLU A 433 -12.14 7.59 -19.48
CA GLU A 433 -13.42 7.88 -18.81
C GLU A 433 -14.54 8.06 -19.83
N ARG A 434 -15.77 7.68 -19.44
CA ARG A 434 -17.01 7.85 -20.22
C ARG A 434 -17.75 9.09 -19.83
#